data_037ddc83053f9ea5c260fabe92d705bd
#
_entry.id   037ddc83053f9ea5c260fabe92d705bd
#
_cell.length_a   1.000
_cell.length_b   1.000
_cell.length_c   1.000
_cell.angle_alpha   90.00
_cell.angle_beta   90.00
_cell.angle_gamma   90.00
#
_symmetry.space_group_name_H-M   'P 1'
#
loop_
_entity.id
_entity.type
_entity.pdbx_description
1 polymer ?
#
loop_
_entity_poly.entity_id
_entity_poly.type
_entity_poly.pdbx_seq_one_letter_code
_entity_poly.pdbx_strand_id
1 'polypeptide(L)'
;MATDSTLQKIADNLLAQFDKTLLDNSTDFSSCDQILNAAPSEHKGGLESLYCDLLLDALISGYYRYSEMDTKQLVDDPLYTKFKKMVYGLDRSDPYNLLYYAIIDLVSGKKENVLQYLSAYLDEKIKSLKTESGIFTAEDFTYILVVPLKEGFPGMWSAIGRMLDRDDVEAGIPEMCAALDHLYNDSKNESIIESLTQVLQCNPKILLAKELLGYTYYNMQMLGNALSYFEQFEDRKPTSRIFLEGTVYFWMAWCYGKKKDCLKEEEYYRKSLEALPVGENTLNNLGYSLYKQRKFKEAQSVFEDCLRQNRDVRYAANNLVRTLLAQGKNGEAQRVIQEHERFVSKDLKKRAEKPVGKVKIAVPEPAVTDVEAETIVDIGVKKQQFSSEKLLEDELVQRMEIGIPVFGMPLRIYQKRGVYGRQFVLRNGRLDILGIDTAGDLYVIELKKDSGYDDAYAQTREYIDWIEEDVAVKGQRVFGIICLNDPTKDLIEKVKADDQMRLFEYSISYSEII
;
A
#
# COMPACT_ATOMS: atom_id res chain seq x y z
N MET A 1 39.41 10.96 -17.32
CA MET A 1 40.43 10.35 -16.43
C MET A 1 40.39 8.86 -16.68
N ALA A 2 41.56 8.20 -16.83
CA ALA A 2 41.59 6.76 -17.00
C ALA A 2 41.11 6.16 -15.68
N THR A 3 39.97 5.49 -15.70
CA THR A 3 39.46 4.71 -14.55
C THR A 3 40.55 3.72 -14.16
N ASP A 4 40.97 3.71 -12.91
CA ASP A 4 41.94 2.74 -12.40
C ASP A 4 41.36 1.34 -12.60
N SER A 5 41.93 0.61 -13.57
CA SER A 5 41.43 -0.72 -13.96
C SER A 5 41.44 -1.73 -12.81
N THR A 6 42.21 -1.45 -11.77
CA THR A 6 42.32 -2.27 -10.56
C THR A 6 41.12 -2.05 -9.65
N LEU A 7 40.79 -0.78 -9.39
CA LEU A 7 39.60 -0.40 -8.58
C LEU A 7 38.31 -0.96 -9.23
N GLN A 8 38.16 -0.76 -10.56
CA GLN A 8 36.98 -1.28 -11.27
C GLN A 8 36.83 -2.79 -11.15
N LYS A 9 37.91 -3.55 -11.31
CA LYS A 9 37.87 -5.03 -11.17
C LYS A 9 37.49 -5.47 -9.76
N ILE A 10 37.96 -4.79 -8.74
CA ILE A 10 37.62 -5.11 -7.35
C ILE A 10 36.15 -4.77 -7.09
N ALA A 11 35.67 -3.62 -7.56
CA ALA A 11 34.28 -3.21 -7.47
C ALA A 11 33.34 -4.19 -8.17
N ASP A 12 33.67 -4.61 -9.41
CA ASP A 12 32.89 -5.60 -10.18
C ASP A 12 32.82 -6.96 -9.45
N ASN A 13 33.94 -7.38 -8.84
CA ASN A 13 33.98 -8.62 -8.07
C ASN A 13 33.16 -8.53 -6.77
N LEU A 14 33.21 -7.39 -6.08
CA LEU A 14 32.40 -7.12 -4.89
C LEU A 14 30.91 -7.17 -5.22
N LEU A 15 30.50 -6.51 -6.31
CA LEU A 15 29.13 -6.50 -6.80
C LEU A 15 28.65 -7.92 -7.14
N ALA A 16 29.42 -8.67 -7.93
CA ALA A 16 29.06 -10.02 -8.33
C ALA A 16 28.92 -10.98 -7.13
N GLN A 17 29.79 -10.84 -6.11
CA GLN A 17 29.70 -11.65 -4.90
C GLN A 17 28.53 -11.24 -4.01
N PHE A 18 28.21 -9.93 -3.96
CA PHE A 18 27.07 -9.39 -3.22
C PHE A 18 25.76 -9.90 -3.83
N ASP A 19 25.59 -9.78 -5.15
CA ASP A 19 24.41 -10.28 -5.89
C ASP A 19 24.22 -11.79 -5.70
N LYS A 20 25.30 -12.56 -5.75
CA LYS A 20 25.26 -14.01 -5.48
C LYS A 20 24.73 -14.29 -4.07
N THR A 21 25.22 -13.57 -3.07
CA THR A 21 24.81 -13.74 -1.66
C THR A 21 23.30 -13.47 -1.52
N LEU A 22 22.78 -12.41 -2.17
CA LEU A 22 21.34 -12.10 -2.15
C LEU A 22 20.50 -13.15 -2.87
N LEU A 23 20.95 -13.63 -4.03
CA LEU A 23 20.25 -14.67 -4.82
C LEU A 23 20.16 -16.00 -4.05
N ASP A 24 21.18 -16.33 -3.26
CA ASP A 24 21.20 -17.53 -2.41
C ASP A 24 20.35 -17.35 -1.12
N ASN A 25 19.64 -16.21 -0.96
CA ASN A 25 18.92 -15.82 0.27
C ASN A 25 19.80 -15.92 1.53
N SER A 26 21.10 -15.67 1.39
CA SER A 26 22.07 -15.74 2.47
C SER A 26 22.24 -14.36 3.13
N THR A 27 22.44 -14.36 4.43
CA THR A 27 22.87 -13.18 5.20
C THR A 27 24.38 -13.25 5.54
N ASP A 28 25.10 -14.23 4.99
CA ASP A 28 26.54 -14.38 5.17
C ASP A 28 27.31 -13.62 4.09
N PHE A 29 27.75 -12.42 4.42
CA PHE A 29 28.55 -11.54 3.58
C PHE A 29 30.07 -11.70 3.79
N SER A 30 30.53 -12.79 4.39
CA SER A 30 31.96 -13.02 4.70
C SER A 30 32.86 -12.94 3.46
N SER A 31 32.38 -13.39 2.31
CA SER A 31 33.10 -13.29 1.03
C SER A 31 33.28 -11.85 0.56
N CYS A 32 32.28 -10.99 0.74
CA CYS A 32 32.39 -9.55 0.47
C CYS A 32 33.39 -8.88 1.42
N ASP A 33 33.35 -9.25 2.72
CA ASP A 33 34.31 -8.75 3.71
C ASP A 33 35.76 -9.15 3.37
N GLN A 34 35.99 -10.36 2.84
CA GLN A 34 37.33 -10.80 2.38
C GLN A 34 37.82 -9.95 1.20
N ILE A 35 36.96 -9.61 0.24
CA ILE A 35 37.29 -8.74 -0.89
C ILE A 35 37.72 -7.36 -0.38
N LEU A 36 36.95 -6.76 0.52
CA LEU A 36 37.25 -5.45 1.11
C LEU A 36 38.56 -5.47 1.92
N ASN A 37 38.78 -6.51 2.71
CA ASN A 37 40.00 -6.63 3.51
C ASN A 37 41.27 -6.85 2.68
N ALA A 38 41.13 -7.48 1.50
CA ALA A 38 42.23 -7.69 0.57
C ALA A 38 42.49 -6.49 -0.36
N ALA A 39 41.61 -5.47 -0.35
CA ALA A 39 41.74 -4.32 -1.21
C ALA A 39 42.93 -3.42 -0.79
N PRO A 40 43.64 -2.80 -1.76
CA PRO A 40 44.69 -1.82 -1.48
C PRO A 40 44.16 -0.67 -0.63
N SER A 41 44.98 -0.15 0.27
CA SER A 41 44.58 0.92 1.22
C SER A 41 44.07 2.19 0.53
N GLU A 42 44.62 2.52 -0.64
CA GLU A 42 44.23 3.67 -1.47
C GLU A 42 42.83 3.56 -2.06
N HIS A 43 42.28 2.35 -2.22
CA HIS A 43 40.95 2.09 -2.77
C HIS A 43 39.92 1.72 -1.72
N LYS A 44 40.35 1.47 -0.49
CA LYS A 44 39.53 0.87 0.55
C LYS A 44 38.31 1.73 0.92
N GLY A 45 38.50 3.04 1.12
CA GLY A 45 37.42 3.94 1.50
C GLY A 45 36.31 4.01 0.45
N GLY A 46 36.67 4.09 -0.85
CA GLY A 46 35.68 4.09 -1.94
C GLY A 46 34.93 2.76 -2.07
N LEU A 47 35.61 1.62 -1.82
CA LEU A 47 34.98 0.29 -1.84
C LEU A 47 34.07 0.07 -0.60
N GLU A 48 34.42 0.59 0.55
CA GLU A 48 33.59 0.58 1.76
C GLU A 48 32.30 1.40 1.56
N SER A 49 32.40 2.59 0.92
CA SER A 49 31.22 3.38 0.57
C SER A 49 30.34 2.64 -0.46
N LEU A 50 30.92 2.07 -1.52
CA LEU A 50 30.19 1.25 -2.48
C LEU A 50 29.45 0.09 -1.79
N TYR A 51 30.11 -0.56 -0.83
CA TYR A 51 29.48 -1.65 -0.09
C TYR A 51 28.33 -1.16 0.79
N CYS A 52 28.43 0.03 1.37
CA CYS A 52 27.32 0.65 2.10
C CYS A 52 26.14 0.95 1.15
N ASP A 53 26.39 1.43 -0.06
CA ASP A 53 25.34 1.64 -1.07
C ASP A 53 24.64 0.33 -1.43
N LEU A 54 25.39 -0.75 -1.68
CA LEU A 54 24.81 -2.06 -1.99
C LEU A 54 23.97 -2.61 -0.84
N LEU A 55 24.45 -2.49 0.41
CA LEU A 55 23.70 -2.90 1.58
C LEU A 55 22.44 -2.06 1.77
N LEU A 56 22.51 -0.76 1.53
CA LEU A 56 21.38 0.15 1.59
C LEU A 56 20.35 -0.17 0.50
N ASP A 57 20.77 -0.37 -0.73
CA ASP A 57 19.89 -0.77 -1.85
C ASP A 57 19.19 -2.11 -1.56
N ALA A 58 19.90 -3.07 -0.97
CA ALA A 58 19.30 -4.35 -0.58
C ALA A 58 18.30 -4.20 0.58
N LEU A 59 18.61 -3.36 1.58
CA LEU A 59 17.69 -3.01 2.67
C LEU A 59 16.43 -2.32 2.15
N ILE A 60 16.58 -1.34 1.27
CA ILE A 60 15.47 -0.63 0.65
C ILE A 60 14.63 -1.60 -0.17
N SER A 61 15.25 -2.47 -0.98
CA SER A 61 14.57 -3.50 -1.75
C SER A 61 13.81 -4.47 -0.85
N GLY A 62 14.43 -4.90 0.26
CA GLY A 62 13.81 -5.72 1.31
C GLY A 62 12.64 -5.01 1.97
N TYR A 63 12.79 -3.72 2.31
CA TYR A 63 11.76 -2.90 2.93
C TYR A 63 10.54 -2.70 2.01
N TYR A 64 10.75 -2.50 0.71
CA TYR A 64 9.66 -2.46 -0.27
C TYR A 64 9.01 -3.83 -0.52
N ARG A 65 9.74 -4.93 -0.28
CA ARG A 65 9.16 -6.29 -0.27
C ARG A 65 8.14 -6.48 0.85
N TYR A 66 8.45 -5.92 2.02
CA TYR A 66 7.63 -6.03 3.22
C TYR A 66 6.92 -4.69 3.43
N SER A 67 5.85 -4.46 2.67
CA SER A 67 5.04 -3.22 2.77
C SER A 67 4.50 -2.94 4.17
N GLU A 68 4.69 -3.87 5.11
CA GLU A 68 4.29 -3.82 6.53
C GLU A 68 5.49 -3.82 7.50
N MET A 69 6.74 -3.68 7.01
CA MET A 69 7.90 -3.67 7.92
C MET A 69 7.93 -2.36 8.70
N ASP A 70 7.52 -2.41 9.96
CA ASP A 70 7.75 -1.35 10.94
C ASP A 70 9.27 -1.14 11.12
N THR A 71 9.72 0.10 11.30
CA THR A 71 11.12 0.45 11.64
C THR A 71 11.68 -0.39 12.77
N LYS A 72 10.85 -0.86 13.70
CA LYS A 72 11.24 -1.81 14.77
C LYS A 72 11.72 -3.16 14.23
N GLN A 73 11.14 -3.64 13.15
CA GLN A 73 11.57 -4.90 12.52
C GLN A 73 12.87 -4.72 11.74
N LEU A 74 13.08 -3.52 11.16
CA LEU A 74 14.32 -3.19 10.47
C LEU A 74 15.53 -3.18 11.43
N VAL A 75 15.36 -2.74 12.67
CA VAL A 75 16.45 -2.72 13.69
C VAL A 75 17.00 -4.12 13.99
N ASP A 76 16.15 -5.14 13.91
CA ASP A 76 16.51 -6.55 14.17
C ASP A 76 16.97 -7.29 12.89
N ASP A 77 16.92 -6.64 11.72
CA ASP A 77 17.33 -7.23 10.45
C ASP A 77 18.86 -7.43 10.42
N PRO A 78 19.36 -8.66 10.08
CA PRO A 78 20.79 -8.92 9.98
C PRO A 78 21.49 -8.01 8.95
N LEU A 79 20.81 -7.67 7.84
CA LEU A 79 21.33 -6.79 6.80
C LEU A 79 21.50 -5.35 7.32
N TYR A 80 20.52 -4.85 8.09
CA TYR A 80 20.63 -3.55 8.76
C TYR A 80 21.75 -3.52 9.80
N THR A 81 21.91 -4.60 10.56
CA THR A 81 23.01 -4.73 11.50
C THR A 81 24.37 -4.67 10.80
N LYS A 82 24.49 -5.32 9.64
CA LYS A 82 25.69 -5.28 8.80
C LYS A 82 25.94 -3.88 8.24
N PHE A 83 24.91 -3.25 7.66
CA PHE A 83 24.96 -1.87 7.15
C PHE A 83 25.45 -0.91 8.24
N LYS A 84 24.82 -0.92 9.40
CA LYS A 84 25.17 -0.08 10.54
C LYS A 84 26.64 -0.27 10.99
N LYS A 85 27.12 -1.52 11.02
CA LYS A 85 28.52 -1.82 11.35
C LYS A 85 29.48 -1.22 10.33
N MET A 86 29.16 -1.33 9.04
CA MET A 86 29.98 -0.77 7.96
C MET A 86 30.03 0.76 8.06
N VAL A 87 28.88 1.42 8.20
CA VAL A 87 28.78 2.88 8.30
C VAL A 87 29.59 3.43 9.49
N TYR A 88 29.58 2.74 10.62
CA TYR A 88 30.38 3.18 11.78
C TYR A 88 31.90 3.05 11.59
N GLY A 89 32.33 2.32 10.56
CA GLY A 89 33.73 2.26 10.13
C GLY A 89 34.13 3.40 9.15
N LEU A 90 33.16 4.09 8.56
CA LEU A 90 33.43 5.16 7.61
C LEU A 90 33.85 6.46 8.30
N ASP A 91 34.65 7.26 7.57
CA ASP A 91 35.06 8.59 8.05
C ASP A 91 33.84 9.53 8.14
N ARG A 92 33.50 9.93 9.35
CA ARG A 92 32.41 10.84 9.65
C ARG A 92 32.67 12.28 9.24
N SER A 93 33.92 12.64 8.94
CA SER A 93 34.27 13.96 8.44
C SER A 93 34.03 14.12 6.94
N ASP A 94 33.82 12.99 6.22
CA ASP A 94 33.45 13.01 4.82
C ASP A 94 31.91 13.28 4.70
N PRO A 95 31.51 14.41 4.08
CA PRO A 95 30.09 14.75 3.94
C PRO A 95 29.27 13.70 3.20
N TYR A 96 29.85 12.95 2.27
CA TYR A 96 29.14 11.89 1.54
C TYR A 96 28.68 10.74 2.43
N ASN A 97 29.42 10.46 3.49
CA ASN A 97 29.04 9.41 4.44
C ASN A 97 27.91 9.84 5.38
N LEU A 98 27.62 11.14 5.47
CA LEU A 98 26.61 11.67 6.42
C LEU A 98 25.18 11.25 6.07
N LEU A 99 24.88 10.94 4.80
CA LEU A 99 23.58 10.35 4.43
C LEU A 99 23.33 9.04 5.18
N TYR A 100 24.32 8.16 5.24
CA TYR A 100 24.19 6.89 5.95
C TYR A 100 24.00 7.08 7.46
N TYR A 101 24.69 8.04 8.06
CA TYR A 101 24.50 8.40 9.47
C TYR A 101 23.11 8.98 9.72
N ALA A 102 22.57 9.79 8.80
CA ALA A 102 21.22 10.32 8.89
C ALA A 102 20.18 9.19 8.86
N ILE A 103 20.35 8.20 7.99
CA ILE A 103 19.47 7.02 7.89
C ILE A 103 19.50 6.21 9.19
N ILE A 104 20.70 5.93 9.73
CA ILE A 104 20.85 5.17 10.98
C ILE A 104 20.22 5.90 12.16
N ASP A 105 20.44 7.21 12.27
CA ASP A 105 19.87 8.02 13.34
C ASP A 105 18.34 8.14 13.21
N LEU A 106 17.82 8.23 11.97
CA LEU A 106 16.39 8.23 11.71
C LEU A 106 15.74 6.90 12.15
N VAL A 107 16.28 5.76 11.71
CA VAL A 107 15.78 4.42 12.07
C VAL A 107 15.91 4.16 13.58
N SER A 108 16.95 4.71 14.21
CA SER A 108 17.18 4.60 15.66
C SER A 108 16.36 5.60 16.49
N GLY A 109 15.51 6.42 15.86
CA GLY A 109 14.70 7.46 16.52
C GLY A 109 15.47 8.67 17.05
N LYS A 110 16.73 8.85 16.66
CA LYS A 110 17.62 9.97 17.07
C LYS A 110 17.54 11.10 16.06
N LYS A 111 16.47 11.87 16.12
CA LYS A 111 16.13 12.89 15.11
C LYS A 111 17.02 14.15 15.13
N GLU A 112 17.72 14.39 16.22
CA GLU A 112 18.41 15.65 16.50
C GLU A 112 19.52 15.97 15.47
N ASN A 113 20.25 14.97 15.01
CA ASN A 113 21.36 15.13 14.08
C ASN A 113 20.98 14.97 12.60
N VAL A 114 19.80 14.39 12.32
CA VAL A 114 19.40 14.01 10.95
C VAL A 114 19.45 15.18 10.00
N LEU A 115 18.83 16.31 10.36
CA LEU A 115 18.81 17.51 9.51
C LEU A 115 20.21 18.12 9.33
N GLN A 116 21.07 18.07 10.33
CA GLN A 116 22.44 18.55 10.23
C GLN A 116 23.26 17.70 9.24
N TYR A 117 23.14 16.38 9.33
CA TYR A 117 23.82 15.46 8.41
C TYR A 117 23.32 15.64 6.97
N LEU A 118 21.99 15.74 6.80
CA LEU A 118 21.40 15.97 5.47
C LEU A 118 21.83 17.32 4.86
N SER A 119 21.89 18.39 5.65
CA SER A 119 22.37 19.68 5.18
C SER A 119 23.80 19.61 4.64
N ALA A 120 24.70 19.04 5.42
CA ALA A 120 26.12 18.91 5.03
C ALA A 120 26.29 17.99 3.80
N TYR A 121 25.55 16.87 3.75
CA TYR A 121 25.54 15.97 2.61
C TYR A 121 25.05 16.67 1.33
N LEU A 122 23.90 17.35 1.40
CA LEU A 122 23.28 18.03 0.25
C LEU A 122 24.14 19.17 -0.28
N ASP A 123 24.75 19.94 0.61
CA ASP A 123 25.65 21.04 0.20
C ASP A 123 26.83 20.52 -0.62
N GLU A 124 27.45 19.40 -0.21
CA GLU A 124 28.58 18.82 -0.96
C GLU A 124 28.09 18.13 -2.24
N LYS A 125 26.96 17.40 -2.18
CA LYS A 125 26.39 16.72 -3.35
C LYS A 125 26.02 17.71 -4.46
N ILE A 126 25.30 18.79 -4.12
CA ILE A 126 24.90 19.82 -5.10
C ILE A 126 26.14 20.55 -5.65
N LYS A 127 27.12 20.83 -4.82
CA LYS A 127 28.37 21.43 -5.23
C LYS A 127 29.15 20.53 -6.20
N SER A 128 29.19 19.22 -5.97
CA SER A 128 29.84 18.28 -6.90
C SER A 128 29.14 18.24 -8.27
N LEU A 129 27.80 18.24 -8.28
CA LEU A 129 27.02 18.27 -9.52
C LEU A 129 27.26 19.52 -10.35
N LYS A 130 27.46 20.68 -9.72
CA LYS A 130 27.83 21.93 -10.44
C LYS A 130 29.14 21.82 -11.23
N THR A 131 30.11 21.08 -10.70
CA THR A 131 31.39 20.87 -11.40
C THR A 131 31.27 19.97 -12.62
N GLU A 132 30.20 19.19 -12.68
CA GLU A 132 29.85 18.25 -13.77
C GLU A 132 28.82 18.84 -14.75
N SER A 133 28.49 20.14 -14.66
CA SER A 133 27.48 20.87 -15.44
C SER A 133 26.04 20.43 -15.16
N GLY A 134 25.78 19.82 -14.02
CA GLY A 134 24.46 19.34 -13.61
C GLY A 134 23.76 20.24 -12.59
N ILE A 135 22.47 20.01 -12.46
CA ILE A 135 21.64 20.48 -11.35
C ILE A 135 21.16 19.27 -10.55
N PHE A 136 20.76 19.50 -9.31
CA PHE A 136 20.11 18.44 -8.51
C PHE A 136 18.70 18.20 -9.04
N THR A 137 18.47 17.02 -9.58
CA THR A 137 17.23 16.68 -10.30
C THR A 137 16.16 16.07 -9.39
N ALA A 138 14.91 16.03 -9.88
CA ALA A 138 13.83 15.30 -9.21
C ALA A 138 14.09 13.79 -9.10
N GLU A 139 14.87 13.22 -10.02
CA GLU A 139 15.33 11.84 -9.96
C GLU A 139 16.34 11.64 -8.83
N ASP A 140 17.35 12.52 -8.72
CA ASP A 140 18.29 12.53 -7.60
C ASP A 140 17.54 12.64 -6.27
N PHE A 141 16.60 13.60 -6.17
CA PHE A 141 15.78 13.80 -4.98
C PHE A 141 15.05 12.53 -4.58
N THR A 142 14.43 11.86 -5.54
CA THR A 142 13.66 10.64 -5.29
C THR A 142 14.55 9.51 -4.77
N TYR A 143 15.63 9.19 -5.45
CA TYR A 143 16.46 8.03 -5.13
C TYR A 143 17.44 8.28 -3.99
N ILE A 144 17.94 9.50 -3.85
CA ILE A 144 18.93 9.83 -2.81
C ILE A 144 18.26 10.12 -1.47
N LEU A 145 17.10 10.77 -1.47
CA LEU A 145 16.43 11.22 -0.25
C LEU A 145 15.13 10.50 0.04
N VAL A 146 14.17 10.49 -0.89
CA VAL A 146 12.82 10.02 -0.58
C VAL A 146 12.82 8.53 -0.28
N VAL A 147 13.48 7.75 -1.11
CA VAL A 147 13.54 6.29 -0.94
C VAL A 147 14.24 5.88 0.36
N PRO A 148 15.45 6.38 0.69
CA PRO A 148 16.14 6.03 1.92
C PRO A 148 15.52 6.62 3.20
N LEU A 149 14.85 7.77 3.09
CA LEU A 149 14.31 8.53 4.24
C LEU A 149 12.79 8.37 4.39
N LYS A 150 12.20 7.34 3.82
CA LYS A 150 10.74 7.10 3.79
C LYS A 150 10.06 7.26 5.15
N GLU A 151 10.71 6.87 6.23
CA GLU A 151 10.22 6.93 7.60
C GLU A 151 10.37 8.30 8.26
N GLY A 152 10.49 9.38 7.55
CA GLY A 152 10.66 10.74 8.05
C GLY A 152 9.92 11.07 9.37
N PHE A 153 10.05 12.25 9.84
CA PHE A 153 9.32 12.76 10.99
C PHE A 153 8.63 14.09 10.64
N PRO A 154 7.57 14.48 11.35
CA PRO A 154 6.86 15.72 11.05
C PRO A 154 7.79 16.93 10.94
N GLY A 155 7.68 17.67 9.83
CA GLY A 155 8.51 18.84 9.53
C GLY A 155 9.90 18.55 8.94
N MET A 156 10.30 17.27 8.82
CA MET A 156 11.59 16.90 8.20
C MET A 156 11.63 17.32 6.74
N TRP A 157 10.62 16.98 5.97
CA TRP A 157 10.56 17.29 4.54
C TRP A 157 10.46 18.78 4.29
N SER A 158 9.68 19.54 5.07
CA SER A 158 9.67 21.01 4.99
C SER A 158 11.04 21.64 5.31
N ALA A 159 11.80 21.03 6.22
CA ALA A 159 13.18 21.49 6.49
C ALA A 159 14.11 21.18 5.31
N ILE A 160 14.03 19.99 4.72
CA ILE A 160 14.77 19.61 3.52
C ILE A 160 14.39 20.52 2.34
N GLY A 161 13.09 20.82 2.15
CA GLY A 161 12.62 21.74 1.10
C GLY A 161 13.27 23.12 1.18
N ARG A 162 13.43 23.66 2.39
CA ARG A 162 14.16 24.94 2.57
C ARG A 162 15.66 24.85 2.24
N MET A 163 16.30 23.68 2.42
CA MET A 163 17.69 23.46 2.01
C MET A 163 17.83 23.37 0.48
N LEU A 164 16.77 22.90 -0.18
CA LEU A 164 16.71 22.67 -1.63
C LEU A 164 16.05 23.83 -2.40
N ASP A 165 15.62 24.90 -1.75
CA ASP A 165 15.10 26.12 -2.38
C ASP A 165 16.28 26.97 -2.90
N ARG A 166 16.85 26.52 -4.04
CA ARG A 166 18.09 27.05 -4.62
C ARG A 166 18.03 26.97 -6.15
N ASP A 167 18.73 27.87 -6.83
CA ASP A 167 18.81 27.96 -8.31
C ASP A 167 19.46 26.73 -8.98
N ASP A 168 20.23 25.94 -8.23
CA ASP A 168 20.91 24.73 -8.68
C ASP A 168 20.15 23.44 -8.39
N VAL A 169 18.87 23.57 -8.04
CA VAL A 169 17.92 22.48 -7.79
C VAL A 169 16.76 22.60 -8.78
N GLU A 170 16.30 21.48 -9.30
CA GLU A 170 15.19 21.43 -10.25
C GLU A 170 13.89 21.94 -9.61
N ALA A 171 13.16 22.78 -10.35
CA ALA A 171 11.89 23.35 -9.90
C ALA A 171 10.88 22.25 -9.52
N GLY A 172 10.07 22.51 -8.51
CA GLY A 172 9.05 21.58 -8.00
C GLY A 172 9.53 20.66 -6.88
N ILE A 173 10.86 20.59 -6.62
CA ILE A 173 11.40 19.77 -5.52
C ILE A 173 11.04 20.35 -4.14
N PRO A 174 11.16 21.67 -3.88
CA PRO A 174 10.70 22.25 -2.61
C PRO A 174 9.20 22.02 -2.35
N GLU A 175 8.36 22.15 -3.38
CA GLU A 175 6.93 21.87 -3.33
C GLU A 175 6.66 20.38 -3.07
N MET A 176 7.49 19.49 -3.64
CA MET A 176 7.41 18.06 -3.38
C MET A 176 7.71 17.72 -1.93
N CYS A 177 8.68 18.42 -1.31
CA CYS A 177 8.94 18.28 0.12
C CYS A 177 7.73 18.68 0.97
N ALA A 178 7.05 19.77 0.62
CA ALA A 178 5.83 20.18 1.31
C ALA A 178 4.70 19.14 1.16
N ALA A 179 4.53 18.57 -0.05
CA ALA A 179 3.56 17.52 -0.30
C ALA A 179 3.88 16.24 0.49
N LEU A 180 5.16 15.87 0.64
CA LEU A 180 5.57 14.73 1.47
C LEU A 180 5.27 14.97 2.96
N ASP A 181 5.47 16.19 3.48
CA ASP A 181 5.06 16.50 4.85
C ASP A 181 3.54 16.34 5.06
N HIS A 182 2.72 16.70 4.08
CA HIS A 182 1.28 16.46 4.14
C HIS A 182 0.95 14.97 4.18
N LEU A 183 1.64 14.14 3.39
CA LEU A 183 1.48 12.68 3.40
C LEU A 183 1.82 12.06 4.77
N TYR A 184 2.89 12.53 5.42
CA TYR A 184 3.34 12.00 6.72
C TYR A 184 2.56 12.53 7.92
N ASN A 185 1.79 13.62 7.76
CA ASN A 185 1.00 14.23 8.83
C ASN A 185 -0.49 13.80 8.82
N ASP A 186 -0.82 12.66 8.21
CA ASP A 186 -2.21 12.17 8.07
C ASP A 186 -3.17 13.24 7.51
N SER A 187 -2.69 14.03 6.56
CA SER A 187 -3.51 15.03 5.89
C SER A 187 -4.61 14.34 5.06
N LYS A 188 -5.72 15.05 4.86
CA LYS A 188 -6.80 14.53 4.02
C LYS A 188 -6.34 14.33 2.58
N ASN A 189 -6.91 13.33 1.90
CA ASN A 189 -6.60 13.02 0.51
C ASN A 189 -6.71 14.24 -0.41
N GLU A 190 -7.69 15.14 -0.19
CA GLU A 190 -7.84 16.36 -0.98
C GLU A 190 -6.64 17.30 -0.84
N SER A 191 -6.15 17.50 0.38
CA SER A 191 -4.96 18.34 0.63
C SER A 191 -3.70 17.74 0.01
N ILE A 192 -3.58 16.42 0.02
CA ILE A 192 -2.49 15.69 -0.65
C ILE A 192 -2.59 15.88 -2.17
N ILE A 193 -3.78 15.70 -2.75
CA ILE A 193 -4.01 15.90 -4.18
C ILE A 193 -3.70 17.33 -4.60
N GLU A 194 -4.16 18.33 -3.82
CA GLU A 194 -3.90 19.74 -4.09
C GLU A 194 -2.39 20.03 -4.09
N SER A 195 -1.67 19.60 -3.06
CA SER A 195 -0.22 19.80 -2.95
C SER A 195 0.55 19.11 -4.09
N LEU A 196 0.23 17.85 -4.40
CA LEU A 196 0.87 17.12 -5.49
C LEU A 196 0.51 17.69 -6.87
N THR A 197 -0.71 18.23 -7.03
CA THR A 197 -1.10 18.93 -8.26
C THR A 197 -0.29 20.22 -8.43
N GLN A 198 -0.04 20.96 -7.36
CA GLN A 198 0.81 22.14 -7.37
C GLN A 198 2.25 21.78 -7.78
N VAL A 199 2.80 20.67 -7.27
CA VAL A 199 4.11 20.15 -7.72
C VAL A 199 4.13 19.95 -9.24
N LEU A 200 3.10 19.33 -9.81
CA LEU A 200 3.03 19.08 -11.26
C LEU A 200 2.76 20.35 -12.08
N GLN A 201 2.20 21.41 -11.49
CA GLN A 201 2.12 22.71 -12.12
C GLN A 201 3.49 23.39 -12.21
N CYS A 202 4.33 23.24 -11.17
CA CYS A 202 5.70 23.72 -11.16
C CYS A 202 6.59 22.89 -12.11
N ASN A 203 6.46 21.56 -12.06
CA ASN A 203 7.22 20.64 -12.89
C ASN A 203 6.44 19.37 -13.24
N PRO A 204 5.86 19.28 -14.44
CA PRO A 204 5.06 18.12 -14.87
C PRO A 204 5.88 16.83 -15.08
N LYS A 205 7.22 16.90 -14.97
CA LYS A 205 8.12 15.76 -15.17
C LYS A 205 8.39 14.97 -13.89
N ILE A 206 7.99 15.48 -12.72
CA ILE A 206 8.23 14.81 -11.43
C ILE A 206 7.37 13.55 -11.33
N LEU A 207 7.99 12.41 -11.57
CA LEU A 207 7.30 11.11 -11.59
C LEU A 207 6.80 10.68 -10.22
N LEU A 208 7.55 10.99 -9.17
CA LEU A 208 7.13 10.70 -7.79
C LEU A 208 5.78 11.35 -7.47
N ALA A 209 5.54 12.60 -7.91
CA ALA A 209 4.26 13.26 -7.72
C ALA A 209 3.12 12.53 -8.46
N LYS A 210 3.39 12.02 -9.67
CA LYS A 210 2.41 11.23 -10.44
C LYS A 210 2.10 9.89 -9.78
N GLU A 211 3.12 9.19 -9.28
CA GLU A 211 2.95 7.94 -8.54
C GLU A 211 2.09 8.15 -7.30
N LEU A 212 2.42 9.15 -6.48
CA LEU A 212 1.68 9.44 -5.26
C LEU A 212 0.24 9.91 -5.52
N LEU A 213 0.00 10.67 -6.61
CA LEU A 213 -1.36 10.99 -7.04
C LEU A 213 -2.12 9.73 -7.46
N GLY A 214 -1.51 8.89 -8.28
CA GLY A 214 -2.09 7.60 -8.67
C GLY A 214 -2.44 6.75 -7.46
N TYR A 215 -1.54 6.64 -6.50
CA TYR A 215 -1.75 5.91 -5.26
C TYR A 215 -2.86 6.54 -4.39
N THR A 216 -2.88 7.88 -4.26
CA THR A 216 -3.93 8.59 -3.51
C THR A 216 -5.31 8.35 -4.14
N TYR A 217 -5.43 8.46 -5.46
CA TYR A 217 -6.68 8.15 -6.17
C TYR A 217 -7.05 6.66 -6.07
N TYR A 218 -6.07 5.76 -6.08
CA TYR A 218 -6.32 4.34 -5.85
C TYR A 218 -6.93 4.09 -4.45
N ASN A 219 -6.38 4.71 -3.39
CA ASN A 219 -6.92 4.61 -2.03
C ASN A 219 -8.34 5.17 -1.93
N MET A 220 -8.66 6.20 -2.72
CA MET A 220 -10.01 6.74 -2.86
C MET A 220 -10.93 5.89 -3.76
N GLN A 221 -10.48 4.73 -4.23
CA GLN A 221 -11.18 3.85 -5.18
C GLN A 221 -11.52 4.53 -6.53
N MET A 222 -10.90 5.64 -6.85
CA MET A 222 -11.04 6.36 -8.12
C MET A 222 -10.14 5.75 -9.18
N LEU A 223 -10.41 4.50 -9.55
CA LEU A 223 -9.50 3.66 -10.37
C LEU A 223 -9.19 4.25 -11.75
N GLY A 224 -10.11 5.02 -12.34
CA GLY A 224 -9.88 5.72 -13.60
C GLY A 224 -8.81 6.79 -13.48
N ASN A 225 -8.90 7.62 -12.44
CA ASN A 225 -7.91 8.66 -12.14
C ASN A 225 -6.56 8.03 -11.77
N ALA A 226 -6.56 6.99 -10.93
CA ALA A 226 -5.33 6.26 -10.59
C ALA A 226 -4.60 5.76 -11.84
N LEU A 227 -5.31 5.06 -12.73
CA LEU A 227 -4.73 4.55 -13.98
C LEU A 227 -4.21 5.67 -14.87
N SER A 228 -4.92 6.81 -15.00
CA SER A 228 -4.47 7.93 -15.84
C SER A 228 -3.11 8.52 -15.42
N TYR A 229 -2.76 8.42 -14.13
CA TYR A 229 -1.43 8.79 -13.64
C TYR A 229 -0.42 7.66 -13.81
N PHE A 230 -0.80 6.41 -13.52
CA PHE A 230 0.10 5.26 -13.63
C PHE A 230 0.51 4.94 -15.08
N GLU A 231 -0.41 5.08 -16.05
CA GLU A 231 -0.14 4.87 -17.48
C GLU A 231 0.94 5.80 -18.03
N GLN A 232 1.19 6.94 -17.39
CA GLN A 232 2.29 7.84 -17.78
C GLN A 232 3.69 7.27 -17.54
N PHE A 233 3.79 6.11 -16.89
CA PHE A 233 5.04 5.38 -16.70
C PHE A 233 5.34 4.36 -17.81
N GLU A 234 4.36 4.00 -18.67
CA GLU A 234 4.52 2.92 -19.66
C GLU A 234 5.54 3.20 -20.76
N ASP A 235 5.71 4.46 -21.16
CA ASP A 235 6.58 4.85 -22.26
C ASP A 235 8.07 5.02 -21.86
N ARG A 236 8.41 4.69 -20.61
CA ARG A 236 9.78 4.86 -20.11
C ARG A 236 10.63 3.64 -20.34
N LYS A 237 11.87 3.87 -20.82
CA LYS A 237 12.92 2.86 -20.70
C LYS A 237 13.25 2.68 -19.22
N PRO A 238 13.27 1.44 -18.70
CA PRO A 238 13.67 1.20 -17.33
C PRO A 238 15.03 1.83 -17.06
N THR A 239 15.08 2.71 -16.06
CA THR A 239 16.34 3.19 -15.52
C THR A 239 16.93 2.12 -14.61
N SER A 240 18.22 2.15 -14.33
CA SER A 240 18.91 1.16 -13.50
C SER A 240 18.42 1.09 -12.04
N ARG A 241 17.47 1.93 -11.63
CA ARG A 241 16.87 1.98 -10.28
C ARG A 241 15.34 1.88 -10.39
N ILE A 242 14.86 0.68 -10.35
CA ILE A 242 13.60 0.14 -10.88
C ILE A 242 12.41 0.21 -9.90
N PHE A 243 12.57 0.81 -8.70
CA PHE A 243 11.56 0.70 -7.64
C PHE A 243 10.21 1.32 -7.99
N LEU A 244 10.23 2.52 -8.60
CA LEU A 244 9.00 3.22 -8.93
C LEU A 244 8.17 2.45 -9.96
N GLU A 245 8.81 2.02 -11.04
CA GLU A 245 8.14 1.29 -12.11
C GLU A 245 7.52 -0.03 -11.61
N GLY A 246 8.27 -0.79 -10.80
CA GLY A 246 7.77 -2.05 -10.23
C GLY A 246 6.56 -1.85 -9.34
N THR A 247 6.58 -0.79 -8.52
CA THR A 247 5.45 -0.43 -7.64
C THR A 247 4.26 0.06 -8.46
N VAL A 248 4.47 0.92 -9.45
CA VAL A 248 3.40 1.42 -10.32
C VAL A 248 2.73 0.28 -11.08
N TYR A 249 3.48 -0.64 -11.67
CA TYR A 249 2.91 -1.82 -12.35
C TYR A 249 2.11 -2.72 -11.39
N PHE A 250 2.55 -2.87 -10.15
CA PHE A 250 1.79 -3.57 -9.13
C PHE A 250 0.42 -2.90 -8.88
N TRP A 251 0.39 -1.57 -8.73
CA TRP A 251 -0.86 -0.83 -8.52
C TRP A 251 -1.76 -0.84 -9.76
N MET A 252 -1.17 -0.78 -10.97
CA MET A 252 -1.93 -0.94 -12.21
C MET A 252 -2.59 -2.31 -12.29
N ALA A 253 -1.86 -3.39 -11.97
CA ALA A 253 -2.42 -4.73 -11.90
C ALA A 253 -3.61 -4.80 -10.93
N TRP A 254 -3.47 -4.19 -9.75
CA TRP A 254 -4.55 -4.08 -8.77
C TRP A 254 -5.79 -3.35 -9.31
N CYS A 255 -5.59 -2.21 -9.97
CA CYS A 255 -6.68 -1.47 -10.60
C CYS A 255 -7.41 -2.32 -11.65
N TYR A 256 -6.67 -3.01 -12.51
CA TYR A 256 -7.27 -3.89 -13.52
C TYR A 256 -7.96 -5.11 -12.90
N GLY A 257 -7.41 -5.67 -11.83
CA GLY A 257 -8.05 -6.73 -11.04
C GLY A 257 -9.41 -6.30 -10.47
N LYS A 258 -9.50 -5.09 -9.91
CA LYS A 258 -10.76 -4.49 -9.45
C LYS A 258 -11.74 -4.25 -10.60
N LYS A 259 -11.25 -3.89 -11.79
CA LYS A 259 -12.05 -3.76 -13.03
C LYS A 259 -12.40 -5.12 -13.66
N LYS A 260 -11.97 -6.24 -13.08
CA LYS A 260 -12.18 -7.61 -13.55
C LYS A 260 -11.50 -7.92 -14.91
N ASP A 261 -10.51 -7.13 -15.30
CA ASP A 261 -9.67 -7.38 -16.48
C ASP A 261 -8.48 -8.26 -16.10
N CYS A 262 -8.73 -9.56 -16.01
CA CYS A 262 -7.71 -10.53 -15.58
C CYS A 262 -6.52 -10.65 -16.55
N LEU A 263 -6.67 -10.26 -17.82
CA LEU A 263 -5.57 -10.31 -18.78
C LEU A 263 -4.58 -9.18 -18.51
N LYS A 264 -5.07 -7.95 -18.37
CA LYS A 264 -4.22 -6.82 -17.99
C LYS A 264 -3.67 -6.95 -16.58
N GLU A 265 -4.47 -7.47 -15.64
CA GLU A 265 -4.00 -7.78 -14.29
C GLU A 265 -2.77 -8.70 -14.31
N GLU A 266 -2.82 -9.81 -15.07
CA GLU A 266 -1.68 -10.72 -15.27
C GLU A 266 -0.48 -10.01 -15.91
N GLU A 267 -0.73 -9.26 -17.00
CA GLU A 267 0.31 -8.54 -17.73
C GLU A 267 1.11 -7.61 -16.81
N TYR A 268 0.40 -6.78 -16.02
CA TYR A 268 1.06 -5.81 -15.15
C TYR A 268 1.73 -6.44 -13.93
N TYR A 269 1.21 -7.56 -13.37
CA TYR A 269 1.96 -8.30 -12.35
C TYR A 269 3.24 -8.89 -12.92
N ARG A 270 3.26 -9.37 -14.17
CA ARG A 270 4.49 -9.85 -14.83
C ARG A 270 5.47 -8.70 -15.04
N LYS A 271 5.03 -7.55 -15.54
CA LYS A 271 5.87 -6.33 -15.65
C LYS A 271 6.43 -5.89 -14.29
N SER A 272 5.62 -5.96 -13.24
CA SER A 272 6.09 -5.65 -11.89
C SER A 272 7.19 -6.60 -11.41
N LEU A 273 7.08 -7.89 -11.71
CA LEU A 273 8.10 -8.89 -11.37
C LEU A 273 9.36 -8.79 -12.22
N GLU A 274 9.26 -8.34 -13.47
CA GLU A 274 10.43 -8.03 -14.32
C GLU A 274 11.22 -6.85 -13.75
N ALA A 275 10.51 -5.84 -13.26
CA ALA A 275 11.10 -4.66 -12.63
C ALA A 275 11.62 -4.94 -11.21
N LEU A 276 10.90 -5.75 -10.43
CA LEU A 276 11.21 -6.16 -9.06
C LEU A 276 11.10 -7.69 -8.96
N PRO A 277 12.16 -8.45 -9.30
CA PRO A 277 12.11 -9.92 -9.37
C PRO A 277 11.75 -10.62 -8.06
N VAL A 278 11.71 -9.86 -6.97
CA VAL A 278 11.44 -10.38 -5.62
C VAL A 278 10.25 -9.66 -5.03
N GLY A 279 9.12 -10.33 -5.03
CA GLY A 279 7.90 -9.79 -4.45
C GLY A 279 6.90 -10.90 -4.20
N GLU A 280 6.93 -11.50 -3.00
CA GLU A 280 5.99 -12.55 -2.64
C GLU A 280 4.54 -12.11 -2.76
N ASN A 281 4.21 -10.85 -2.47
CA ASN A 281 2.87 -10.31 -2.67
C ASN A 281 2.51 -10.26 -4.16
N THR A 282 3.43 -9.82 -5.01
CA THR A 282 3.22 -9.79 -6.46
C THR A 282 3.06 -11.20 -7.03
N LEU A 283 3.90 -12.16 -6.57
CA LEU A 283 3.80 -13.57 -6.96
C LEU A 283 2.47 -14.17 -6.50
N ASN A 284 2.06 -13.97 -5.25
CA ASN A 284 0.78 -14.45 -4.77
C ASN A 284 -0.40 -13.90 -5.61
N ASN A 285 -0.38 -12.62 -5.92
CA ASN A 285 -1.44 -11.97 -6.69
C ASN A 285 -1.44 -12.39 -8.16
N LEU A 286 -0.25 -12.59 -8.78
CA LEU A 286 -0.14 -13.19 -10.11
C LEU A 286 -0.69 -14.61 -10.13
N GLY A 287 -0.29 -15.45 -9.17
CA GLY A 287 -0.81 -16.81 -9.03
C GLY A 287 -2.34 -16.82 -8.92
N TYR A 288 -2.88 -15.85 -8.20
CA TYR A 288 -4.31 -15.68 -8.07
C TYR A 288 -5.00 -15.25 -9.38
N SER A 289 -4.44 -14.28 -10.09
CA SER A 289 -4.96 -13.87 -11.41
C SER A 289 -4.99 -15.04 -12.39
N LEU A 290 -3.92 -15.85 -12.40
CA LEU A 290 -3.84 -17.09 -13.20
C LEU A 290 -4.89 -18.12 -12.77
N TYR A 291 -5.12 -18.26 -11.46
CA TYR A 291 -6.16 -19.16 -10.93
C TYR A 291 -7.57 -18.74 -11.41
N LYS A 292 -7.90 -17.44 -11.36
CA LYS A 292 -9.17 -16.89 -11.88
C LYS A 292 -9.35 -17.23 -13.36
N GLN A 293 -8.29 -17.19 -14.13
CA GLN A 293 -8.26 -17.54 -15.57
C GLN A 293 -8.25 -19.05 -15.83
N ARG A 294 -8.31 -19.91 -14.79
CA ARG A 294 -8.20 -21.37 -14.85
C ARG A 294 -6.85 -21.89 -15.40
N LYS A 295 -5.83 -21.06 -15.42
CA LYS A 295 -4.45 -21.44 -15.77
C LYS A 295 -3.78 -22.15 -14.57
N PHE A 296 -4.40 -23.24 -14.08
CA PHE A 296 -4.06 -23.85 -12.80
C PHE A 296 -2.62 -24.37 -12.70
N LYS A 297 -2.02 -24.84 -13.80
CA LYS A 297 -0.63 -25.30 -13.79
C LYS A 297 0.36 -24.16 -13.59
N GLU A 298 0.11 -23.03 -14.25
CA GLU A 298 0.93 -21.82 -14.09
C GLU A 298 0.72 -21.23 -12.70
N ALA A 299 -0.53 -21.12 -12.24
CA ALA A 299 -0.84 -20.65 -10.89
C ALA A 299 -0.13 -21.48 -9.81
N GLN A 300 -0.11 -22.82 -9.95
CA GLN A 300 0.62 -23.71 -9.05
C GLN A 300 2.10 -23.36 -9.01
N SER A 301 2.76 -23.26 -10.18
CA SER A 301 4.19 -22.91 -10.24
C SER A 301 4.50 -21.60 -9.57
N VAL A 302 3.67 -20.57 -9.81
CA VAL A 302 3.86 -19.23 -9.23
C VAL A 302 3.66 -19.24 -7.71
N PHE A 303 2.69 -19.98 -7.18
CA PHE A 303 2.52 -20.11 -5.72
C PHE A 303 3.65 -20.91 -5.07
N GLU A 304 4.18 -21.95 -5.74
CA GLU A 304 5.34 -22.69 -5.28
C GLU A 304 6.60 -21.80 -5.25
N ASP A 305 6.78 -20.93 -6.26
CA ASP A 305 7.86 -19.94 -6.30
C ASP A 305 7.71 -18.92 -5.17
N CYS A 306 6.49 -18.44 -4.91
CA CYS A 306 6.18 -17.55 -3.81
C CYS A 306 6.58 -18.16 -2.45
N LEU A 307 6.18 -19.41 -2.18
CA LEU A 307 6.52 -20.11 -0.94
C LEU A 307 8.00 -20.49 -0.83
N ARG A 308 8.70 -20.60 -1.96
CA ARG A 308 10.15 -20.83 -2.00
C ARG A 308 10.91 -19.57 -1.60
N GLN A 309 10.42 -18.39 -2.01
CA GLN A 309 11.00 -17.11 -1.61
C GLN A 309 10.72 -16.78 -0.13
N ASN A 310 9.49 -17.03 0.33
CA ASN A 310 9.11 -16.84 1.72
C ASN A 310 8.09 -17.90 2.15
N ARG A 311 8.48 -18.78 3.09
CA ARG A 311 7.63 -19.87 3.59
C ARG A 311 6.44 -19.40 4.44
N ASP A 312 6.50 -18.19 4.93
CA ASP A 312 5.52 -17.63 5.87
C ASP A 312 4.40 -16.82 5.19
N VAL A 313 4.32 -16.87 3.85
CA VAL A 313 3.26 -16.20 3.11
C VAL A 313 1.93 -16.95 3.27
N ARG A 314 1.16 -16.50 4.24
CA ARG A 314 -0.13 -17.08 4.65
C ARG A 314 -1.06 -17.39 3.48
N TYR A 315 -1.18 -16.46 2.54
CA TYR A 315 -2.14 -16.58 1.44
C TYR A 315 -1.65 -17.52 0.33
N ALA A 316 -0.34 -17.57 0.07
CA ALA A 316 0.21 -18.41 -0.97
C ALA A 316 -0.02 -19.91 -0.69
N ALA A 317 0.19 -20.37 0.55
CA ALA A 317 -0.08 -21.74 0.94
C ALA A 317 -1.58 -22.10 0.76
N ASN A 318 -2.46 -21.20 1.21
CA ASN A 318 -3.91 -21.40 1.09
C ASN A 318 -4.36 -21.44 -0.38
N ASN A 319 -3.81 -20.56 -1.23
CA ASN A 319 -4.11 -20.50 -2.66
C ASN A 319 -3.50 -21.66 -3.44
N LEU A 320 -2.31 -22.14 -3.05
CA LEU A 320 -1.70 -23.34 -3.62
C LEU A 320 -2.57 -24.59 -3.36
N VAL A 321 -2.99 -24.80 -2.10
CA VAL A 321 -3.89 -25.90 -1.77
C VAL A 321 -5.18 -25.83 -2.61
N ARG A 322 -5.77 -24.67 -2.71
CA ARG A 322 -6.97 -24.43 -3.52
C ARG A 322 -6.74 -24.77 -5.00
N THR A 323 -5.59 -24.36 -5.55
CA THR A 323 -5.21 -24.61 -6.93
C THR A 323 -4.96 -26.10 -7.20
N LEU A 324 -4.32 -26.81 -6.27
CA LEU A 324 -4.11 -28.25 -6.35
C LEU A 324 -5.43 -29.04 -6.29
N LEU A 325 -6.33 -28.64 -5.40
CA LEU A 325 -7.67 -29.24 -5.33
C LEU A 325 -8.48 -29.00 -6.61
N ALA A 326 -8.32 -27.82 -7.26
CA ALA A 326 -8.96 -27.53 -8.54
C ALA A 326 -8.40 -28.41 -9.69
N GLN A 327 -7.17 -28.91 -9.57
CA GLN A 327 -6.56 -29.86 -10.48
C GLN A 327 -6.85 -31.35 -10.14
N GLY A 328 -7.56 -31.62 -9.03
CA GLY A 328 -7.76 -32.97 -8.52
C GLY A 328 -6.53 -33.61 -7.85
N LYS A 329 -5.52 -32.82 -7.51
CA LYS A 329 -4.25 -33.25 -6.92
C LYS A 329 -4.30 -33.30 -5.40
N ASN A 330 -5.27 -34.08 -4.85
CA ASN A 330 -5.52 -34.13 -3.41
C ASN A 330 -4.31 -34.55 -2.58
N GLY A 331 -3.47 -35.47 -3.09
CA GLY A 331 -2.28 -35.93 -2.38
C GLY A 331 -1.20 -34.84 -2.26
N GLU A 332 -1.03 -34.02 -3.30
CA GLU A 332 -0.11 -32.86 -3.27
C GLU A 332 -0.68 -31.78 -2.32
N ALA A 333 -2.00 -31.51 -2.38
CA ALA A 333 -2.68 -30.59 -1.48
C ALA A 333 -2.49 -30.98 0.00
N GLN A 334 -2.60 -32.28 0.34
CA GLN A 334 -2.36 -32.75 1.72
C GLN A 334 -0.91 -32.52 2.17
N ARG A 335 0.09 -32.69 1.29
CA ARG A 335 1.49 -32.39 1.64
C ARG A 335 1.67 -30.91 1.96
N VAL A 336 1.16 -30.00 1.11
CA VAL A 336 1.22 -28.55 1.37
C VAL A 336 0.49 -28.19 2.67
N ILE A 337 -0.63 -28.83 2.98
CA ILE A 337 -1.34 -28.64 4.27
C ILE A 337 -0.47 -29.06 5.44
N GLN A 338 0.25 -30.18 5.36
CA GLN A 338 1.15 -30.64 6.43
C GLN A 338 2.33 -29.67 6.65
N GLU A 339 2.90 -29.15 5.57
CA GLU A 339 4.04 -28.23 5.62
C GLU A 339 3.65 -26.82 6.12
N HIS A 340 2.43 -26.38 5.81
CA HIS A 340 1.93 -25.03 6.08
C HIS A 340 0.62 -25.02 6.88
N GLU A 341 0.46 -25.95 7.83
CA GLU A 341 -0.81 -26.22 8.51
C GLU A 341 -1.45 -24.96 9.12
N ARG A 342 -0.67 -24.09 9.72
CA ARG A 342 -1.13 -22.85 10.37
C ARG A 342 -1.78 -21.85 9.40
N PHE A 343 -1.44 -21.91 8.11
CA PHE A 343 -1.88 -20.96 7.10
C PHE A 343 -3.04 -21.46 6.24
N VAL A 344 -3.38 -22.75 6.31
CA VAL A 344 -4.45 -23.33 5.48
C VAL A 344 -5.77 -23.35 6.23
N SER A 345 -6.83 -22.86 5.59
CA SER A 345 -8.17 -22.78 6.17
C SER A 345 -8.75 -24.17 6.49
N LYS A 346 -9.59 -24.23 7.53
CA LYS A 346 -10.26 -25.49 7.96
C LYS A 346 -11.11 -26.11 6.86
N ASP A 347 -11.73 -25.30 6.01
CA ASP A 347 -12.54 -25.77 4.88
C ASP A 347 -11.69 -26.50 3.83
N LEU A 348 -10.56 -25.92 3.45
CA LEU A 348 -9.64 -26.55 2.49
C LEU A 348 -9.03 -27.84 3.02
N LYS A 349 -8.71 -27.91 4.32
CA LYS A 349 -8.26 -29.15 4.97
C LYS A 349 -9.30 -30.27 4.82
N LYS A 350 -10.58 -29.98 5.16
CA LYS A 350 -11.70 -30.95 5.01
C LYS A 350 -11.93 -31.35 3.54
N ARG A 351 -11.74 -30.42 2.60
CA ARG A 351 -11.91 -30.74 1.17
C ARG A 351 -10.80 -31.63 0.64
N ALA A 352 -9.57 -31.47 1.11
CA ALA A 352 -8.43 -32.31 0.74
C ALA A 352 -8.54 -33.75 1.24
N GLU A 353 -9.31 -34.01 2.33
CA GLU A 353 -9.56 -35.35 2.90
C GLU A 353 -10.57 -36.16 2.09
N LYS A 354 -11.42 -35.52 1.28
CA LYS A 354 -12.45 -36.22 0.51
C LYS A 354 -11.83 -36.97 -0.68
N PRO A 355 -12.21 -38.26 -0.90
CA PRO A 355 -11.78 -38.99 -2.09
C PRO A 355 -12.26 -38.29 -3.36
N VAL A 356 -11.42 -38.35 -4.43
CA VAL A 356 -11.69 -37.74 -5.74
C VAL A 356 -12.96 -38.34 -6.36
N GLY A 357 -14.13 -37.83 -6.01
CA GLY A 357 -15.36 -38.01 -6.76
C GLY A 357 -15.46 -36.92 -7.82
N LYS A 358 -16.14 -37.20 -8.95
CA LYS A 358 -16.39 -36.20 -10.02
C LYS A 358 -17.10 -34.97 -9.42
N VAL A 359 -16.32 -34.05 -8.86
CA VAL A 359 -16.83 -32.78 -8.32
C VAL A 359 -16.88 -31.79 -9.49
N LYS A 360 -18.08 -31.34 -9.83
CA LYS A 360 -18.23 -30.06 -10.54
C LYS A 360 -17.63 -29.00 -9.61
N ILE A 361 -16.44 -28.55 -9.94
CA ILE A 361 -15.72 -27.56 -9.15
C ILE A 361 -16.39 -26.21 -9.41
N ALA A 362 -17.27 -25.82 -8.50
CA ALA A 362 -17.53 -24.40 -8.29
C ALA A 362 -16.20 -23.81 -7.82
N VAL A 363 -15.70 -22.82 -8.53
CA VAL A 363 -14.46 -22.12 -8.18
C VAL A 363 -14.78 -21.22 -6.99
N PRO A 364 -14.40 -21.59 -5.74
CA PRO A 364 -14.54 -20.65 -4.63
C PRO A 364 -13.41 -19.63 -4.73
N GLU A 365 -13.71 -18.42 -4.39
CA GLU A 365 -12.78 -17.31 -4.44
C GLU A 365 -11.59 -17.45 -3.50
N PRO A 366 -10.41 -17.03 -3.90
CA PRO A 366 -9.18 -17.09 -3.10
C PRO A 366 -9.02 -15.92 -2.13
N ALA A 367 -8.25 -16.15 -1.08
CA ALA A 367 -7.84 -15.11 -0.17
C ALA A 367 -6.82 -14.17 -0.85
N VAL A 368 -7.11 -12.91 -0.87
CA VAL A 368 -6.24 -11.83 -1.34
C VAL A 368 -5.46 -11.28 -0.14
N THR A 369 -4.20 -10.93 -0.34
CA THR A 369 -3.39 -10.24 0.68
C THR A 369 -4.01 -8.88 1.00
N ASP A 370 -4.22 -8.64 2.28
CA ASP A 370 -4.93 -7.53 2.86
C ASP A 370 -4.87 -6.19 2.11
N VAL A 371 -5.88 -5.92 1.38
CA VAL A 371 -6.98 -5.02 1.71
C VAL A 371 -8.23 -5.81 1.33
N GLU A 372 -9.08 -6.07 2.28
CA GLU A 372 -10.28 -6.89 2.25
C GLU A 372 -10.99 -6.97 0.89
N ALA A 373 -10.82 -8.11 0.17
CA ALA A 373 -11.68 -8.49 -0.92
C ALA A 373 -12.61 -9.60 -0.44
N GLU A 374 -13.81 -9.21 -0.07
CA GLU A 374 -14.86 -10.14 0.25
C GLU A 374 -15.58 -10.64 -1.02
N THR A 375 -15.81 -11.88 -1.01
CA THR A 375 -16.52 -12.93 -1.73
C THR A 375 -17.63 -12.51 -2.69
N ILE A 376 -17.63 -13.07 -3.89
CA ILE A 376 -18.80 -13.19 -4.78
C ILE A 376 -19.32 -14.63 -4.72
N VAL A 377 -20.60 -14.80 -4.44
CA VAL A 377 -21.30 -16.08 -4.30
C VAL A 377 -22.29 -16.29 -5.46
N ASP A 378 -22.43 -17.55 -5.78
CA ASP A 378 -23.25 -18.32 -6.70
C ASP A 378 -24.66 -17.78 -7.05
N ILE A 379 -25.01 -17.94 -8.33
CA ILE A 379 -26.26 -17.48 -8.97
C ILE A 379 -27.40 -18.43 -8.64
N GLY A 380 -28.06 -18.18 -7.55
CA GLY A 380 -29.50 -18.44 -7.38
C GLY A 380 -30.14 -17.09 -7.08
N VAL A 381 -31.32 -16.83 -7.62
CA VAL A 381 -32.03 -15.55 -7.51
C VAL A 381 -32.29 -15.20 -6.02
N LYS A 382 -31.23 -14.76 -5.32
CA LYS A 382 -31.31 -14.00 -4.07
C LYS A 382 -30.83 -12.61 -4.38
N LYS A 383 -31.49 -11.58 -3.88
CA LYS A 383 -31.04 -10.20 -3.90
C LYS A 383 -29.57 -10.19 -3.45
N GLN A 384 -28.68 -9.68 -4.30
CA GLN A 384 -27.27 -9.58 -3.92
C GLN A 384 -27.12 -8.50 -2.86
N GLN A 385 -26.31 -8.79 -1.84
CA GLN A 385 -26.05 -7.92 -0.71
C GLN A 385 -24.56 -7.69 -0.55
N PHE A 386 -24.18 -6.61 0.12
CA PHE A 386 -22.79 -6.41 0.51
C PHE A 386 -22.34 -7.52 1.44
N SER A 387 -21.09 -7.94 1.29
CA SER A 387 -20.51 -9.03 2.09
C SER A 387 -20.23 -8.61 3.54
N SER A 388 -20.11 -7.31 3.81
CA SER A 388 -20.00 -6.74 5.16
C SER A 388 -20.68 -5.38 5.29
N GLU A 389 -21.04 -5.00 6.52
CA GLU A 389 -21.52 -3.66 6.85
C GLU A 389 -20.47 -2.59 6.50
N LYS A 390 -19.19 -2.91 6.66
CA LYS A 390 -18.08 -2.02 6.31
C LYS A 390 -18.04 -1.67 4.83
N LEU A 391 -18.30 -2.63 3.93
CA LEU A 391 -18.33 -2.33 2.49
C LEU A 391 -19.52 -1.44 2.10
N LEU A 392 -20.67 -1.64 2.73
CA LEU A 392 -21.82 -0.77 2.57
C LEU A 392 -21.51 0.64 3.11
N GLU A 393 -20.86 0.72 4.25
CA GLU A 393 -20.39 1.97 4.85
C GLU A 393 -19.39 2.69 3.91
N ASP A 394 -18.38 1.99 3.40
CA ASP A 394 -17.37 2.53 2.48
C ASP A 394 -18.02 3.12 1.22
N GLU A 395 -18.97 2.41 0.61
CA GLU A 395 -19.70 2.86 -0.57
C GLU A 395 -20.53 4.13 -0.29
N LEU A 396 -21.25 4.17 0.83
CA LEU A 396 -22.07 5.33 1.20
C LEU A 396 -21.21 6.54 1.54
N VAL A 397 -20.15 6.35 2.33
CA VAL A 397 -19.19 7.41 2.68
C VAL A 397 -18.57 8.00 1.42
N GLN A 398 -18.11 7.16 0.51
CA GLN A 398 -17.54 7.61 -0.76
C GLN A 398 -18.51 8.47 -1.57
N ARG A 399 -19.77 8.03 -1.71
CA ARG A 399 -20.80 8.82 -2.41
C ARG A 399 -21.05 10.16 -1.75
N MET A 400 -21.15 10.19 -0.44
CA MET A 400 -21.38 11.42 0.33
C MET A 400 -20.21 12.41 0.18
N GLU A 401 -18.96 11.91 0.14
CA GLU A 401 -17.75 12.73 -0.01
C GLU A 401 -17.65 13.38 -1.40
N ILE A 402 -18.02 12.66 -2.45
CA ILE A 402 -17.99 13.18 -3.82
C ILE A 402 -19.30 13.87 -4.25
N GLY A 403 -20.24 14.05 -3.30
CA GLY A 403 -21.49 14.76 -3.52
C GLY A 403 -22.54 14.01 -4.32
N ILE A 404 -22.42 12.68 -4.46
CA ILE A 404 -23.46 11.85 -5.05
C ILE A 404 -24.57 11.64 -4.01
N PRO A 405 -25.85 11.94 -4.37
CA PRO A 405 -26.96 11.72 -3.45
C PRO A 405 -27.04 10.27 -2.96
N VAL A 406 -27.18 10.09 -1.64
CA VAL A 406 -27.48 8.82 -1.01
C VAL A 406 -28.88 8.88 -0.39
N PHE A 407 -29.59 7.77 -0.39
CA PHE A 407 -30.98 7.72 0.11
C PHE A 407 -31.92 8.75 -0.55
N GLY A 408 -31.63 9.13 -1.81
CA GLY A 408 -32.36 10.17 -2.53
C GLY A 408 -32.10 11.60 -2.05
N MET A 409 -31.07 11.81 -1.19
CA MET A 409 -30.77 13.10 -0.57
C MET A 409 -29.29 13.48 -0.77
N PRO A 410 -28.97 14.78 -0.95
CA PRO A 410 -27.60 15.27 -1.04
C PRO A 410 -26.98 15.39 0.38
N LEU A 411 -26.67 14.25 0.98
CA LEU A 411 -25.99 14.17 2.28
C LEU A 411 -24.50 14.31 2.12
N ARG A 412 -23.85 14.95 3.09
CA ARG A 412 -22.40 14.99 3.29
C ARG A 412 -22.05 14.39 4.65
N ILE A 413 -20.84 13.89 4.82
CA ILE A 413 -20.36 13.45 6.12
C ILE A 413 -20.30 14.66 7.07
N TYR A 414 -20.84 14.52 8.27
CA TYR A 414 -20.73 15.56 9.29
C TYR A 414 -19.27 15.82 9.64
N GLN A 415 -18.89 17.09 9.68
CA GLN A 415 -17.55 17.49 10.06
C GLN A 415 -17.59 18.80 10.85
N LYS A 416 -17.07 18.78 12.06
CA LYS A 416 -16.99 19.97 12.91
C LYS A 416 -15.83 19.87 13.90
N ARG A 417 -14.97 20.90 13.94
CA ARG A 417 -13.86 21.02 14.91
C ARG A 417 -12.96 19.77 14.99
N GLY A 418 -12.62 19.17 13.85
CA GLY A 418 -11.76 17.98 13.79
C GLY A 418 -12.47 16.65 14.08
N VAL A 419 -13.79 16.70 14.32
CA VAL A 419 -14.61 15.49 14.49
C VAL A 419 -15.20 15.12 13.13
N TYR A 420 -15.05 13.87 12.73
CA TYR A 420 -15.51 13.31 11.45
C TYR A 420 -16.64 12.31 11.70
N GLY A 421 -17.70 12.39 10.88
CA GLY A 421 -18.94 11.68 11.10
C GLY A 421 -18.96 10.19 10.74
N ARG A 422 -17.83 9.60 10.35
CA ARG A 422 -17.72 8.16 10.12
C ARG A 422 -17.27 7.46 11.40
N GLN A 423 -17.91 6.32 11.74
CA GLN A 423 -17.66 5.59 12.99
C GLN A 423 -17.64 6.54 14.20
N PHE A 424 -18.66 7.38 14.24
CA PHE A 424 -18.75 8.51 15.19
C PHE A 424 -18.96 8.01 16.62
N VAL A 425 -18.03 8.34 17.51
CA VAL A 425 -18.06 7.88 18.91
C VAL A 425 -18.87 8.84 19.78
N LEU A 426 -19.84 8.32 20.50
CA LEU A 426 -20.69 9.03 21.43
C LEU A 426 -20.84 8.22 22.72
N ARG A 427 -20.64 8.83 23.87
CA ARG A 427 -20.87 8.18 25.18
C ARG A 427 -20.32 6.74 25.20
N ASN A 428 -21.21 5.74 25.24
CA ASN A 428 -20.86 4.32 25.26
C ASN A 428 -21.14 3.62 23.93
N GLY A 429 -21.44 4.38 22.86
CA GLY A 429 -21.79 3.83 21.56
C GLY A 429 -20.95 4.43 20.42
N ARG A 430 -21.04 3.78 19.28
CA ARG A 430 -20.42 4.22 18.04
C ARG A 430 -21.39 3.98 16.90
N LEU A 431 -21.87 5.06 16.28
CA LEU A 431 -22.74 4.99 15.10
C LEU A 431 -21.90 4.92 13.81
N ASP A 432 -22.42 4.27 12.79
CA ASP A 432 -21.67 4.04 11.56
C ASP A 432 -21.39 5.34 10.82
N ILE A 433 -22.43 6.14 10.50
CA ILE A 433 -22.25 7.41 9.81
C ILE A 433 -23.16 8.49 10.39
N LEU A 434 -22.58 9.64 10.74
CA LEU A 434 -23.30 10.88 10.99
C LEU A 434 -23.22 11.75 9.74
N GLY A 435 -24.36 11.98 9.09
CA GLY A 435 -24.50 12.82 7.91
C GLY A 435 -25.07 14.19 8.24
N ILE A 436 -24.93 15.12 7.31
CA ILE A 436 -25.56 16.46 7.35
C ILE A 436 -26.08 16.80 5.95
N ASP A 437 -27.29 17.35 5.85
CA ASP A 437 -27.85 17.80 4.59
C ASP A 437 -27.55 19.28 4.31
N THR A 438 -28.07 19.79 3.19
CA THR A 438 -27.89 21.19 2.77
C THR A 438 -28.65 22.20 3.64
N ALA A 439 -29.67 21.76 4.37
CA ALA A 439 -30.41 22.59 5.33
C ALA A 439 -29.71 22.65 6.70
N GLY A 440 -28.72 21.78 6.91
CA GLY A 440 -27.99 21.66 8.15
C GLY A 440 -28.60 20.65 9.13
N ASP A 441 -29.60 19.87 8.73
CA ASP A 441 -30.18 18.81 9.55
C ASP A 441 -29.24 17.60 9.61
N LEU A 442 -29.23 16.89 10.74
CA LEU A 442 -28.34 15.78 11.01
C LEU A 442 -29.02 14.43 10.74
N TYR A 443 -28.25 13.48 10.28
CA TYR A 443 -28.71 12.12 9.94
C TYR A 443 -27.82 11.08 10.60
N VAL A 444 -28.38 10.35 11.57
CA VAL A 444 -27.79 9.13 12.16
C VAL A 444 -28.06 7.99 11.19
N ILE A 445 -27.03 7.41 10.63
CA ILE A 445 -27.15 6.32 9.65
C ILE A 445 -26.55 5.06 10.27
N GLU A 446 -27.40 4.05 10.45
CA GLU A 446 -27.04 2.73 10.95
C GLU A 446 -27.17 1.70 9.85
N LEU A 447 -26.14 0.89 9.67
CA LEU A 447 -26.00 -0.08 8.60
C LEU A 447 -26.08 -1.50 9.16
N LYS A 448 -26.83 -2.36 8.51
CA LYS A 448 -26.91 -3.77 8.86
C LYS A 448 -26.82 -4.62 7.61
N LYS A 449 -26.02 -5.66 7.66
CA LYS A 449 -25.81 -6.56 6.55
C LYS A 449 -27.03 -7.44 6.29
N ASP A 450 -27.65 -7.96 7.35
CA ASP A 450 -28.69 -8.98 7.29
C ASP A 450 -29.99 -8.54 7.99
N SER A 451 -31.09 -9.25 7.73
CA SER A 451 -32.44 -8.99 8.25
C SER A 451 -32.66 -9.29 9.75
N GLY A 452 -31.71 -9.90 10.43
CA GLY A 452 -31.87 -10.48 11.77
C GLY A 452 -31.66 -9.52 12.96
N TYR A 453 -31.61 -8.21 12.74
CA TYR A 453 -31.31 -7.23 13.79
C TYR A 453 -32.57 -6.52 14.27
N ASP A 454 -33.32 -7.16 15.16
CA ASP A 454 -34.50 -6.54 15.83
C ASP A 454 -34.14 -5.29 16.66
N ASP A 455 -32.84 -5.13 17.01
CA ASP A 455 -32.33 -4.02 17.81
C ASP A 455 -31.95 -2.76 17.01
N ALA A 456 -31.88 -2.83 15.66
CA ALA A 456 -31.44 -1.69 14.85
C ALA A 456 -32.30 -0.43 15.06
N TYR A 457 -33.62 -0.59 15.24
CA TYR A 457 -34.50 0.53 15.54
C TYR A 457 -34.18 1.17 16.89
N ALA A 458 -34.07 0.37 17.95
CA ALA A 458 -33.78 0.86 19.30
C ALA A 458 -32.40 1.53 19.37
N GLN A 459 -31.41 0.92 18.73
CA GLN A 459 -30.05 1.46 18.66
C GLN A 459 -30.01 2.82 17.91
N THR A 460 -30.65 2.91 16.75
CA THR A 460 -30.69 4.17 15.99
C THR A 460 -31.44 5.24 16.75
N ARG A 461 -32.53 4.89 17.46
CA ARG A 461 -33.29 5.83 18.29
C ARG A 461 -32.45 6.39 19.42
N GLU A 462 -31.72 5.54 20.14
CA GLU A 462 -30.80 5.97 21.19
C GLU A 462 -29.70 6.92 20.67
N TYR A 463 -29.16 6.65 19.48
CA TYR A 463 -28.19 7.55 18.85
C TYR A 463 -28.80 8.90 18.44
N ILE A 464 -30.04 8.94 17.97
CA ILE A 464 -30.74 10.20 17.70
C ILE A 464 -30.81 11.03 18.96
N ASP A 465 -31.27 10.45 20.09
CA ASP A 465 -31.40 11.15 21.36
C ASP A 465 -30.03 11.70 21.83
N TRP A 466 -28.94 10.93 21.70
CA TRP A 466 -27.61 11.41 22.05
C TRP A 466 -27.09 12.52 21.11
N ILE A 467 -27.38 12.44 19.80
CA ILE A 467 -26.99 13.47 18.84
C ILE A 467 -27.80 14.77 19.11
N GLU A 468 -29.07 14.67 19.46
CA GLU A 468 -29.90 15.84 19.86
C GLU A 468 -29.34 16.53 21.09
N GLU A 469 -28.92 15.77 22.11
CA GLU A 469 -28.41 16.33 23.37
C GLU A 469 -26.97 16.85 23.25
N ASP A 470 -26.07 16.15 22.58
CA ASP A 470 -24.61 16.39 22.67
C ASP A 470 -24.03 17.12 21.45
N VAL A 471 -24.67 17.04 20.26
CA VAL A 471 -24.10 17.50 19.00
C VAL A 471 -24.93 18.57 18.30
N ALA A 472 -26.25 18.38 18.26
CA ALA A 472 -27.15 19.29 17.56
C ALA A 472 -27.18 20.69 18.17
N VAL A 473 -27.32 21.69 17.32
CA VAL A 473 -27.49 23.09 17.78
C VAL A 473 -28.96 23.50 17.77
N LYS A 474 -29.31 24.54 18.50
CA LYS A 474 -30.69 24.98 18.63
C LYS A 474 -31.36 25.20 17.28
N GLY A 475 -32.44 24.45 17.01
CA GLY A 475 -33.22 24.50 15.78
C GLY A 475 -32.76 23.54 14.68
N GLN A 476 -31.70 22.78 14.89
CA GLN A 476 -31.26 21.71 14.02
C GLN A 476 -32.03 20.43 14.33
N ARG A 477 -32.59 19.79 13.30
CA ARG A 477 -33.32 18.53 13.46
C ARG A 477 -32.35 17.34 13.31
N VAL A 478 -32.71 16.22 13.94
CA VAL A 478 -31.96 14.96 13.82
C VAL A 478 -32.88 13.87 13.31
N PHE A 479 -32.44 13.12 12.34
CA PHE A 479 -33.15 12.00 11.74
C PHE A 479 -32.33 10.72 11.83
N GLY A 480 -33.03 9.57 11.87
CA GLY A 480 -32.40 8.27 11.77
C GLY A 480 -32.64 7.63 10.40
N ILE A 481 -31.62 6.98 9.90
CA ILE A 481 -31.68 6.13 8.70
C ILE A 481 -31.17 4.74 9.08
N ILE A 482 -32.00 3.72 8.87
CA ILE A 482 -31.57 2.33 8.91
C ILE A 482 -31.47 1.85 7.47
N CYS A 483 -30.31 1.31 7.10
CA CYS A 483 -30.09 0.75 5.78
C CYS A 483 -29.65 -0.72 5.90
N LEU A 484 -30.44 -1.62 5.40
CA LEU A 484 -30.19 -3.05 5.48
C LEU A 484 -30.76 -3.82 4.27
N ASN A 485 -30.41 -5.11 4.16
CA ASN A 485 -30.99 -6.00 3.15
C ASN A 485 -32.12 -6.83 3.78
N ASP A 486 -33.28 -6.91 3.09
CA ASP A 486 -34.44 -7.72 3.47
C ASP A 486 -35.00 -7.39 4.89
N PRO A 487 -35.59 -6.18 5.10
CA PRO A 487 -36.11 -5.75 6.41
C PRO A 487 -37.30 -6.60 6.88
N THR A 488 -37.35 -6.89 8.16
CA THR A 488 -38.48 -7.61 8.77
C THR A 488 -39.75 -6.74 8.77
N LYS A 489 -40.93 -7.37 8.75
CA LYS A 489 -42.22 -6.67 8.80
C LYS A 489 -42.34 -5.82 10.07
N ASP A 490 -41.87 -6.33 11.20
CA ASP A 490 -41.89 -5.62 12.49
C ASP A 490 -41.04 -4.34 12.43
N LEU A 491 -39.84 -4.39 11.86
CA LEU A 491 -38.99 -3.21 11.65
C LEU A 491 -39.67 -2.17 10.75
N ILE A 492 -40.28 -2.63 9.66
CA ILE A 492 -41.02 -1.75 8.73
C ILE A 492 -42.17 -1.03 9.46
N GLU A 493 -42.92 -1.72 10.31
CA GLU A 493 -44.03 -1.14 11.06
C GLU A 493 -43.55 -0.13 12.11
N LYS A 494 -42.48 -0.46 12.84
CA LYS A 494 -41.86 0.45 13.82
C LYS A 494 -41.37 1.75 13.18
N VAL A 495 -40.64 1.64 12.05
CA VAL A 495 -40.11 2.83 11.37
C VAL A 495 -41.23 3.66 10.74
N LYS A 496 -42.30 3.02 10.19
CA LYS A 496 -43.45 3.76 9.66
C LYS A 496 -44.22 4.57 10.72
N ALA A 497 -44.16 4.16 11.97
CA ALA A 497 -44.82 4.86 13.09
C ALA A 497 -43.95 6.00 13.66
N ASP A 498 -42.74 6.23 13.16
CA ASP A 498 -41.79 7.21 13.70
C ASP A 498 -41.37 8.22 12.60
N ASP A 499 -41.84 9.46 12.73
CA ASP A 499 -41.60 10.53 11.73
C ASP A 499 -40.12 10.95 11.60
N GLN A 500 -39.28 10.64 12.62
CA GLN A 500 -37.85 10.93 12.60
C GLN A 500 -37.04 9.80 11.95
N MET A 501 -37.64 8.64 11.69
CA MET A 501 -36.95 7.44 11.20
C MET A 501 -37.25 7.16 9.73
N ARG A 502 -36.25 6.69 9.00
CA ARG A 502 -36.39 6.20 7.62
C ARG A 502 -35.71 4.85 7.48
N LEU A 503 -36.32 3.99 6.66
CA LEU A 503 -35.79 2.68 6.37
C LEU A 503 -35.49 2.57 4.87
N PHE A 504 -34.28 2.14 4.57
CA PHE A 504 -33.86 1.86 3.20
C PHE A 504 -33.43 0.40 3.06
N GLU A 505 -33.92 -0.23 2.03
CA GLU A 505 -33.42 -1.52 1.60
C GLU A 505 -32.38 -1.29 0.50
N TYR A 506 -31.17 -1.81 0.67
CA TYR A 506 -30.20 -1.83 -0.39
C TYR A 506 -30.25 -3.14 -1.18
N SER A 507 -30.02 -3.04 -2.49
CA SER A 507 -29.81 -4.19 -3.36
C SER A 507 -28.74 -3.86 -4.39
N ILE A 508 -27.92 -4.85 -4.76
CA ILE A 508 -26.97 -4.74 -5.85
C ILE A 508 -27.63 -5.31 -7.09
N SER A 509 -27.74 -4.49 -8.14
CA SER A 509 -28.28 -4.91 -9.44
C SER A 509 -27.23 -4.72 -10.53
N TYR A 510 -27.15 -5.68 -11.44
CA TYR A 510 -26.35 -5.58 -12.66
C TYR A 510 -27.28 -5.49 -13.85
N SER A 511 -27.01 -4.58 -14.76
CA SER A 511 -27.68 -4.53 -16.07
C SER A 511 -26.72 -5.03 -17.14
N GLU A 512 -27.20 -5.94 -18.00
CA GLU A 512 -26.47 -6.33 -19.21
C GLU A 512 -26.45 -5.13 -20.15
N ILE A 513 -25.26 -4.72 -20.56
CA ILE A 513 -25.07 -3.71 -21.60
C ILE A 513 -24.64 -4.50 -22.84
N ILE A 514 -25.56 -4.54 -23.87
CA ILE A 514 -25.33 -5.20 -25.16
C ILE A 514 -24.26 -4.43 -25.93
#